data_429c43561be3f69f18383b6459930aad
#
_entry.id   429c43561be3f69f18383b6459930aad
#
_cell.length_a   1.000
_cell.length_b   1.000
_cell.length_c   1.000
_cell.angle_alpha   90.00
_cell.angle_beta   90.00
_cell.angle_gamma   90.00
#
_symmetry.space_group_name_H-M   'P 1'
#
loop_
_entity.id
_entity.type
_entity.pdbx_description
1 polymer ?
#
loop_
_entity_poly.entity_id
_entity_poly.type
_entity_poly.pdbx_seq_one_letter_code
_entity_poly.pdbx_strand_id
1 'polypeptide(L)'
;MNGMDYIQQILNDDDINILLQKSNQTYHLQSICINNSNFTSSEIELSCRLAFLLIGLSFHENTNPKWAEYAYKLLKNIHIKENEDREIFDKIMGYELDNVSLIYYFYLSSLALILDKTISARLDLKQFVDFEDVESSWSQRVLAGIFKALFFLIRKSDGFEDIRRAISEISNLQKEQVKFEDQYLNQFDVQTQKEEALILVGLYHTSKALTETAEYLINGYNYKKRIDNVVRQHIDIALDLIPSDVRLRDFISIINKDLQSLIRHSIWNGTAFQDQIKKLCEFKSSHNILELLPSQRQAMQQNLFDVYANASIVQMPTSAGKTMLAEFNIVLTKSLRKDAKVVYVVPSRALVNQVYFDLRKDLSAIGFNVERTSSASEIDPTEADFLIADDVDVIVSTPEKLDLLIRRSHPSVEDVSLFIIDEAHTIEN
;
A
#
# COMPACT_ATOMS: atom_id res chain seq x y z
N MET A 1 35.48 13.02 6.83
CA MET A 1 34.21 13.58 6.34
C MET A 1 33.23 12.44 6.30
N ASN A 2 32.13 12.51 7.03
CA ASN A 2 31.15 11.43 7.04
C ASN A 2 30.38 11.47 5.70
N GLY A 3 29.98 10.33 5.12
CA GLY A 3 29.30 10.33 3.82
C GLY A 3 28.05 11.23 3.77
N MET A 4 27.37 11.42 4.91
CA MET A 4 26.24 12.34 5.04
C MET A 4 26.64 13.82 4.89
N ASP A 5 27.81 14.23 5.39
CA ASP A 5 28.31 15.61 5.26
C ASP A 5 28.61 15.95 3.80
N TYR A 6 29.16 14.97 3.07
CA TYR A 6 29.47 15.12 1.64
C TYR A 6 28.21 15.30 0.79
N ILE A 7 27.16 14.55 1.08
CA ILE A 7 25.89 14.67 0.38
C ILE A 7 25.21 16.01 0.67
N GLN A 8 25.26 16.46 1.91
CA GLN A 8 24.71 17.75 2.28
C GLN A 8 25.47 18.89 1.59
N GLN A 9 26.77 18.71 1.36
CA GLN A 9 27.57 19.64 0.57
C GLN A 9 27.16 19.66 -0.91
N ILE A 10 26.92 18.47 -1.51
CA ILE A 10 26.41 18.36 -2.89
C ILE A 10 25.04 19.03 -3.01
N LEU A 11 24.12 18.77 -2.08
CA LEU A 11 22.77 19.34 -2.11
C LEU A 11 22.74 20.86 -1.86
N ASN A 12 23.80 21.43 -1.30
CA ASN A 12 23.96 22.88 -1.10
C ASN A 12 24.68 23.57 -2.27
N ASP A 13 25.10 22.85 -3.29
CA ASP A 13 25.64 23.42 -4.53
C ASP A 13 24.56 24.21 -5.26
N ASP A 14 24.92 25.40 -5.78
CA ASP A 14 23.97 26.34 -6.37
C ASP A 14 23.29 25.76 -7.62
N ASP A 15 24.02 25.03 -8.48
CA ASP A 15 23.48 24.42 -9.71
C ASP A 15 22.51 23.29 -9.37
N ILE A 16 22.84 22.51 -8.33
CA ILE A 16 21.99 21.42 -7.85
C ILE A 16 20.72 21.97 -7.19
N ASN A 17 20.83 23.05 -6.41
CA ASN A 17 19.66 23.70 -5.81
C ASN A 17 18.72 24.25 -6.89
N ILE A 18 19.24 24.86 -7.94
CA ILE A 18 18.45 25.36 -9.08
C ILE A 18 17.74 24.17 -9.76
N LEU A 19 18.44 23.07 -10.00
CA LEU A 19 17.86 21.88 -10.59
C LEU A 19 16.73 21.29 -9.72
N LEU A 20 16.93 21.17 -8.41
CA LEU A 20 15.92 20.67 -7.48
C LEU A 20 14.69 21.56 -7.40
N GLN A 21 14.87 22.89 -7.44
CA GLN A 21 13.75 23.85 -7.49
C GLN A 21 12.97 23.70 -8.80
N LYS A 22 13.67 23.64 -9.93
CA LYS A 22 13.06 23.42 -11.25
C LYS A 22 12.30 22.10 -11.31
N SER A 23 12.91 21.03 -10.78
CA SER A 23 12.29 19.69 -10.69
C SER A 23 11.01 19.72 -9.85
N ASN A 24 11.05 20.41 -8.71
CA ASN A 24 9.89 20.55 -7.84
C ASN A 24 8.75 21.34 -8.50
N GLN A 25 9.08 22.46 -9.18
CA GLN A 25 8.10 23.27 -9.94
C GLN A 25 7.45 22.45 -11.06
N THR A 26 8.26 21.74 -11.86
CA THR A 26 7.76 20.89 -12.95
C THR A 26 6.85 19.78 -12.43
N TYR A 27 7.23 19.12 -11.33
CA TYR A 27 6.40 18.10 -10.69
C TYR A 27 5.02 18.66 -10.25
N HIS A 28 4.99 19.86 -9.67
CA HIS A 28 3.72 20.51 -9.30
C HIS A 28 2.89 20.91 -10.52
N LEU A 29 3.49 21.41 -11.60
CA LEU A 29 2.80 21.72 -12.84
C LEU A 29 2.20 20.46 -13.49
N GLN A 30 2.94 19.34 -13.51
CA GLN A 30 2.44 18.05 -14.00
C GLN A 30 1.24 17.57 -13.17
N SER A 31 1.23 17.80 -11.85
CA SER A 31 0.11 17.39 -10.98
C SER A 31 -1.20 18.13 -11.28
N ILE A 32 -1.13 19.29 -11.93
CA ILE A 32 -2.28 20.08 -12.43
C ILE A 32 -2.45 19.98 -13.96
N CYS A 33 -1.91 18.91 -14.58
CA CYS A 33 -2.00 18.63 -16.01
C CYS A 33 -1.35 19.68 -16.95
N ILE A 34 -0.42 20.47 -16.46
CA ILE A 34 0.39 21.38 -17.27
C ILE A 34 1.73 20.69 -17.59
N ASN A 35 1.84 20.12 -18.79
CA ASN A 35 3.10 19.54 -19.28
C ASN A 35 4.02 20.62 -19.83
N ASN A 36 4.94 21.12 -19.01
CA ASN A 36 5.99 22.06 -19.40
C ASN A 36 7.32 21.56 -18.83
N SER A 37 7.92 20.55 -19.49
CA SER A 37 9.26 20.08 -19.13
C SER A 37 10.26 20.66 -20.12
N ASN A 38 10.93 21.76 -19.74
CA ASN A 38 12.01 22.35 -20.52
C ASN A 38 13.37 21.98 -19.88
N PHE A 39 13.65 20.67 -19.70
CA PHE A 39 14.97 20.23 -19.29
C PHE A 39 15.87 20.06 -20.51
N THR A 40 17.11 20.52 -20.40
CA THR A 40 18.16 20.27 -21.38
C THR A 40 18.73 18.87 -21.16
N SER A 41 19.37 18.28 -22.19
CA SER A 41 20.02 16.96 -22.07
C SER A 41 21.06 16.92 -20.92
N SER A 42 21.77 18.02 -20.67
CA SER A 42 22.70 18.13 -19.53
C SER A 42 21.99 18.15 -18.16
N GLU A 43 20.81 18.79 -18.06
CA GLU A 43 19.99 18.77 -16.84
C GLU A 43 19.37 17.39 -16.62
N ILE A 44 18.97 16.67 -17.67
CA ILE A 44 18.50 15.28 -17.58
C ILE A 44 19.63 14.37 -17.10
N GLU A 45 20.84 14.51 -17.66
CA GLU A 45 22.02 13.75 -17.20
C GLU A 45 22.32 14.00 -15.73
N LEU A 46 22.34 15.25 -15.29
CA LEU A 46 22.53 15.60 -13.89
C LEU A 46 21.40 15.07 -13.00
N SER A 47 20.16 15.13 -13.47
CA SER A 47 18.99 14.55 -12.77
C SER A 47 19.13 13.04 -12.57
N CYS A 48 19.56 12.29 -13.60
CA CYS A 48 19.81 10.85 -13.50
C CYS A 48 20.92 10.55 -12.48
N ARG A 49 22.06 11.24 -12.54
CA ARG A 49 23.20 11.05 -11.62
C ARG A 49 22.79 11.35 -10.17
N LEU A 50 22.10 12.46 -9.94
CA LEU A 50 21.63 12.86 -8.61
C LEU A 50 20.56 11.90 -8.10
N ALA A 51 19.59 11.51 -8.94
CA ALA A 51 18.57 10.54 -8.57
C ALA A 51 19.20 9.20 -8.16
N PHE A 52 20.18 8.69 -8.93
CA PHE A 52 20.88 7.44 -8.61
C PHE A 52 21.58 7.49 -7.25
N LEU A 53 22.29 8.59 -6.98
CA LEU A 53 22.93 8.81 -5.68
C LEU A 53 21.91 8.83 -4.53
N LEU A 54 20.82 9.57 -4.70
CA LEU A 54 19.78 9.72 -3.68
C LEU A 54 18.99 8.42 -3.47
N ILE A 55 18.77 7.62 -4.51
CA ILE A 55 18.16 6.28 -4.41
C ILE A 55 19.00 5.38 -3.51
N GLY A 56 20.30 5.26 -3.79
CA GLY A 56 21.19 4.44 -2.98
C GLY A 56 21.14 4.78 -1.49
N LEU A 57 20.92 6.07 -1.17
CA LEU A 57 20.81 6.54 0.21
C LEU A 57 19.42 6.36 0.82
N SER A 58 18.37 6.52 0.03
CA SER A 58 16.98 6.51 0.50
C SER A 58 16.54 5.15 1.04
N PHE A 59 17.20 4.09 0.60
CA PHE A 59 16.90 2.72 1.03
C PHE A 59 17.78 2.22 2.18
N HIS A 60 18.64 3.06 2.78
CA HIS A 60 19.34 2.75 4.02
C HIS A 60 18.53 3.15 5.25
N GLU A 61 18.79 2.54 6.41
CA GLU A 61 18.13 2.86 7.67
C GLU A 61 18.52 4.27 8.15
N ASN A 62 17.57 4.97 8.80
CA ASN A 62 17.74 6.32 9.37
C ASN A 62 18.09 7.43 8.36
N THR A 63 17.63 7.32 7.12
CA THR A 63 17.86 8.33 6.10
C THR A 63 16.82 9.45 6.13
N ASN A 64 17.19 10.62 5.59
CA ASN A 64 16.29 11.74 5.49
C ASN A 64 15.22 11.47 4.39
N PRO A 65 13.91 11.45 4.72
CA PRO A 65 12.85 11.18 3.74
C PRO A 65 12.81 12.18 2.58
N LYS A 66 13.40 13.37 2.73
CA LYS A 66 13.53 14.38 1.65
C LYS A 66 14.38 13.85 0.48
N TRP A 67 15.33 12.95 0.73
CA TRP A 67 16.17 12.40 -0.35
C TRP A 67 15.36 11.50 -1.30
N ALA A 68 14.50 10.66 -0.75
CA ALA A 68 13.57 9.87 -1.55
C ALA A 68 12.60 10.77 -2.33
N GLU A 69 12.14 11.88 -1.73
CA GLU A 69 11.25 12.83 -2.39
C GLU A 69 11.95 13.56 -3.55
N TYR A 70 13.20 13.98 -3.36
CA TYR A 70 13.99 14.58 -4.44
C TYR A 70 14.25 13.57 -5.57
N ALA A 71 14.68 12.35 -5.23
CA ALA A 71 14.89 11.30 -6.22
C ALA A 71 13.62 11.00 -7.03
N TYR A 72 12.48 10.87 -6.36
CA TYR A 72 11.19 10.65 -7.02
C TYR A 72 10.82 11.77 -8.00
N LYS A 73 10.97 13.04 -7.58
CA LYS A 73 10.66 14.21 -8.42
C LYS A 73 11.62 14.31 -9.61
N LEU A 74 12.91 14.03 -9.41
CA LEU A 74 13.90 14.01 -10.49
C LEU A 74 13.55 12.95 -11.54
N LEU A 75 13.23 11.72 -11.11
CA LEU A 75 12.83 10.64 -12.04
C LEU A 75 11.56 11.00 -12.81
N LYS A 76 10.57 11.63 -12.17
CA LYS A 76 9.31 12.04 -12.83
C LYS A 76 9.52 13.01 -14.00
N ASN A 77 10.60 13.73 -14.02
CA ASN A 77 10.94 14.68 -15.09
C ASN A 77 11.67 14.04 -16.27
N ILE A 78 12.05 12.76 -16.15
CA ILE A 78 12.70 12.01 -17.24
C ILE A 78 11.61 11.38 -18.10
N HIS A 79 11.61 11.71 -19.39
CA HIS A 79 10.64 11.18 -20.35
C HIS A 79 11.15 9.90 -21.00
N ILE A 80 11.11 8.78 -20.25
CA ILE A 80 11.67 7.49 -20.68
C ILE A 80 11.11 6.95 -22.04
N LYS A 81 10.04 7.55 -22.55
CA LYS A 81 9.48 7.24 -23.87
C LYS A 81 10.18 7.98 -25.00
N GLU A 82 10.94 9.02 -24.69
CA GLU A 82 11.77 9.77 -25.62
C GLU A 82 13.14 9.11 -25.73
N ASN A 83 13.63 8.91 -26.96
CA ASN A 83 14.87 8.16 -27.18
C ASN A 83 16.08 8.81 -26.51
N GLU A 84 16.18 10.14 -26.53
CA GLU A 84 17.31 10.87 -25.97
C GLU A 84 17.38 10.71 -24.43
N ASP A 85 16.27 10.93 -23.72
CA ASP A 85 16.19 10.76 -22.28
C ASP A 85 16.44 9.30 -21.87
N ARG A 86 15.93 8.37 -22.66
CA ARG A 86 16.12 6.93 -22.46
C ARG A 86 17.59 6.53 -22.58
N GLU A 87 18.32 7.01 -23.59
CA GLU A 87 19.75 6.72 -23.75
C GLU A 87 20.57 7.30 -22.60
N ILE A 88 20.26 8.51 -22.15
CA ILE A 88 20.92 9.11 -20.99
C ILE A 88 20.65 8.31 -19.72
N PHE A 89 19.39 7.92 -19.51
CA PHE A 89 19.01 7.10 -18.35
C PHE A 89 19.72 5.76 -18.35
N ASP A 90 19.74 5.06 -19.49
CA ASP A 90 20.38 3.75 -19.65
C ASP A 90 21.89 3.82 -19.33
N LYS A 91 22.56 4.82 -19.85
CA LYS A 91 24.01 5.02 -19.62
C LYS A 91 24.34 5.21 -18.13
N ILE A 92 23.44 5.79 -17.34
CA ILE A 92 23.72 6.15 -15.92
C ILE A 92 23.12 5.14 -14.97
N MET A 93 21.87 4.78 -15.20
CA MET A 93 21.04 3.96 -14.29
C MET A 93 20.73 2.58 -14.87
N GLY A 94 21.03 2.32 -16.13
CA GLY A 94 20.83 1.02 -16.76
C GLY A 94 21.60 -0.10 -16.03
N TYR A 95 21.07 -1.28 -16.08
CA TYR A 95 21.68 -2.53 -15.67
C TYR A 95 21.65 -3.44 -16.91
N GLU A 96 22.33 -4.56 -16.89
CA GLU A 96 22.36 -5.54 -17.99
C GLU A 96 20.99 -6.17 -18.25
N LEU A 97 19.97 -5.32 -18.39
CA LEU A 97 18.60 -5.67 -18.81
C LEU A 97 18.31 -4.97 -20.12
N ASP A 98 17.85 -5.71 -21.12
CA ASP A 98 17.49 -5.17 -22.44
C ASP A 98 16.29 -4.21 -22.38
N ASN A 99 15.57 -4.19 -21.26
CA ASN A 99 14.42 -3.33 -21.04
C ASN A 99 14.69 -2.26 -19.98
N VAL A 100 15.21 -1.11 -20.41
CA VAL A 100 15.49 0.07 -19.56
C VAL A 100 14.24 0.56 -18.82
N SER A 101 13.06 0.38 -19.42
CA SER A 101 11.80 0.78 -18.78
C SER A 101 11.51 0.03 -17.48
N LEU A 102 11.93 -1.25 -17.37
CA LEU A 102 11.79 -2.01 -16.13
C LEU A 102 12.51 -1.35 -14.95
N ILE A 103 13.77 -0.92 -15.17
CA ILE A 103 14.57 -0.27 -14.11
C ILE A 103 14.00 1.09 -13.75
N TYR A 104 13.55 1.86 -14.74
CA TYR A 104 12.93 3.15 -14.49
C TYR A 104 11.67 3.02 -13.62
N TYR A 105 10.74 2.17 -14.01
CA TYR A 105 9.50 1.96 -13.26
C TYR A 105 9.73 1.27 -11.92
N PHE A 106 10.75 0.41 -11.80
CA PHE A 106 11.17 -0.16 -10.53
C PHE A 106 11.55 0.92 -9.54
N TYR A 107 12.52 1.78 -9.86
CA TYR A 107 12.93 2.84 -8.96
C TYR A 107 11.81 3.85 -8.67
N LEU A 108 11.05 4.23 -9.69
CA LEU A 108 9.96 5.19 -9.54
C LEU A 108 8.88 4.66 -8.58
N SER A 109 8.42 3.42 -8.77
CA SER A 109 7.39 2.83 -7.92
C SER A 109 7.88 2.54 -6.50
N SER A 110 9.12 2.07 -6.33
CA SER A 110 9.72 1.84 -5.01
C SER A 110 9.90 3.12 -4.21
N LEU A 111 10.36 4.21 -4.84
CA LEU A 111 10.41 5.53 -4.18
C LEU A 111 9.02 6.02 -3.77
N ALA A 112 8.01 5.83 -4.62
CA ALA A 112 6.65 6.20 -4.29
C ALA A 112 6.10 5.40 -3.09
N LEU A 113 6.44 4.10 -2.98
CA LEU A 113 6.06 3.27 -1.83
C LEU A 113 6.73 3.71 -0.53
N ILE A 114 8.03 4.01 -0.54
CA ILE A 114 8.75 4.46 0.67
C ILE A 114 8.25 5.82 1.15
N LEU A 115 7.76 6.66 0.22
CA LEU A 115 7.14 7.96 0.50
C LEU A 115 5.65 7.85 0.90
N ASP A 116 5.12 6.65 1.01
CA ASP A 116 3.69 6.39 1.26
C ASP A 116 2.74 7.01 0.21
N LYS A 117 3.23 7.19 -1.02
CA LYS A 117 2.48 7.72 -2.18
C LYS A 117 1.91 6.57 -3.01
N THR A 118 1.15 5.66 -2.39
CA THR A 118 0.64 4.43 -3.02
C THR A 118 -0.21 4.70 -4.28
N ILE A 119 -1.02 5.77 -4.26
CA ILE A 119 -1.82 6.16 -5.43
C ILE A 119 -0.92 6.58 -6.59
N SER A 120 0.14 7.35 -6.32
CA SER A 120 1.11 7.76 -7.34
C SER A 120 1.82 6.55 -7.95
N ALA A 121 2.28 5.61 -7.12
CA ALA A 121 2.90 4.36 -7.58
C ALA A 121 1.98 3.57 -8.53
N ARG A 122 0.69 3.46 -8.20
CA ARG A 122 -0.31 2.80 -9.05
C ARG A 122 -0.52 3.52 -10.38
N LEU A 123 -0.57 4.86 -10.36
CA LEU A 123 -0.74 5.67 -11.57
C LEU A 123 0.49 5.59 -12.47
N ASP A 124 1.69 5.62 -11.89
CA ASP A 124 2.94 5.49 -12.63
C ASP A 124 3.02 4.14 -13.35
N LEU A 125 2.68 3.05 -12.65
CA LEU A 125 2.68 1.71 -13.23
C LEU A 125 1.56 1.46 -14.26
N LYS A 126 0.51 2.27 -14.31
CA LYS A 126 -0.47 2.22 -15.41
C LYS A 126 0.13 2.61 -16.77
N GLN A 127 1.20 3.39 -16.76
CA GLN A 127 1.89 3.81 -17.97
C GLN A 127 2.94 2.80 -18.45
N PHE A 128 3.28 1.83 -17.60
CA PHE A 128 4.18 0.74 -17.96
C PHE A 128 3.53 -0.12 -19.03
N VAL A 129 4.24 -0.27 -20.14
CA VAL A 129 3.89 -1.17 -21.24
C VAL A 129 4.88 -2.31 -21.20
N ASP A 130 4.37 -3.53 -21.13
CA ASP A 130 5.20 -4.72 -21.18
C ASP A 130 5.70 -4.91 -22.62
N PHE A 131 7.02 -5.00 -22.80
CA PHE A 131 7.64 -5.28 -24.07
C PHE A 131 8.07 -6.74 -24.08
N GLU A 132 7.88 -7.42 -25.20
CA GLU A 132 8.39 -8.78 -25.40
C GLU A 132 9.92 -8.74 -25.34
N ASP A 133 10.52 -9.59 -24.50
CA ASP A 133 11.97 -9.69 -24.33
C ASP A 133 12.56 -10.37 -25.57
N VAL A 134 13.36 -9.62 -26.33
CA VAL A 134 14.09 -10.12 -27.50
C VAL A 134 15.52 -10.46 -27.03
N GLU A 135 15.83 -11.71 -26.85
CA GLU A 135 17.19 -12.23 -26.64
C GLU A 135 17.87 -11.96 -25.26
N SER A 136 17.13 -11.98 -24.15
CA SER A 136 17.75 -11.87 -22.81
C SER A 136 18.27 -13.22 -22.27
N SER A 137 19.36 -13.19 -21.48
CA SER A 137 19.87 -14.36 -20.76
C SER A 137 18.85 -14.89 -19.75
N TRP A 138 19.01 -16.15 -19.28
CA TRP A 138 18.05 -16.72 -18.33
C TRP A 138 18.01 -15.93 -17.01
N SER A 139 19.14 -15.48 -16.48
CA SER A 139 19.18 -14.66 -15.25
C SER A 139 18.49 -13.31 -15.43
N GLN A 140 18.66 -12.66 -16.56
CA GLN A 140 17.96 -11.41 -16.91
C GLN A 140 16.45 -11.62 -17.01
N ARG A 141 15.99 -12.72 -17.63
CA ARG A 141 14.55 -13.07 -17.72
C ARG A 141 13.95 -13.31 -16.34
N VAL A 142 14.66 -13.99 -15.44
CA VAL A 142 14.21 -14.20 -14.07
C VAL A 142 14.09 -12.87 -13.33
N LEU A 143 15.08 -11.99 -13.43
CA LEU A 143 15.05 -10.66 -12.80
C LEU A 143 13.92 -9.78 -13.37
N ALA A 144 13.73 -9.78 -14.69
CA ALA A 144 12.63 -9.06 -15.35
C ALA A 144 11.27 -9.55 -14.87
N GLY A 145 11.07 -10.88 -14.75
CA GLY A 145 9.84 -11.46 -14.21
C GLY A 145 9.59 -11.12 -12.75
N ILE A 146 10.65 -11.02 -11.93
CA ILE A 146 10.57 -10.52 -10.55
C ILE A 146 10.06 -9.08 -10.51
N PHE A 147 10.60 -8.19 -11.35
CA PHE A 147 10.13 -6.80 -11.44
C PHE A 147 8.68 -6.72 -11.92
N LYS A 148 8.31 -7.46 -12.95
CA LYS A 148 6.92 -7.52 -13.44
C LYS A 148 5.96 -8.00 -12.35
N ALA A 149 6.31 -9.07 -11.63
CA ALA A 149 5.51 -9.56 -10.51
C ALA A 149 5.36 -8.50 -9.40
N LEU A 150 6.44 -7.80 -9.05
CA LEU A 150 6.40 -6.69 -8.09
C LEU A 150 5.49 -5.56 -8.57
N PHE A 151 5.55 -5.19 -9.85
CA PHE A 151 4.68 -4.15 -10.43
C PHE A 151 3.20 -4.51 -10.32
N PHE A 152 2.82 -5.76 -10.55
CA PHE A 152 1.45 -6.22 -10.33
C PHE A 152 1.04 -6.11 -8.86
N LEU A 153 1.93 -6.48 -7.91
CA LEU A 153 1.67 -6.36 -6.47
C LEU A 153 1.54 -4.90 -6.00
N ILE A 154 2.25 -3.96 -6.63
CA ILE A 154 2.16 -2.53 -6.33
C ILE A 154 0.93 -1.92 -6.99
N ARG A 155 0.69 -2.22 -8.27
CA ARG A 155 -0.35 -1.62 -9.09
C ARG A 155 -1.75 -1.91 -8.56
N LYS A 156 -2.10 -3.17 -8.35
CA LYS A 156 -3.40 -3.65 -7.84
C LYS A 156 -4.62 -2.88 -8.36
N SER A 157 -4.55 -2.34 -9.58
CA SER A 157 -5.67 -1.61 -10.17
C SER A 157 -6.86 -2.52 -10.47
N ASP A 158 -6.60 -3.78 -10.80
CA ASP A 158 -7.58 -4.82 -11.02
C ASP A 158 -7.78 -5.70 -9.77
N GLY A 159 -7.41 -5.19 -8.59
CA GLY A 159 -7.60 -5.88 -7.31
C GLY A 159 -6.84 -7.21 -7.23
N PHE A 160 -7.57 -8.27 -6.86
CA PHE A 160 -6.99 -9.61 -6.77
C PHE A 160 -6.46 -10.17 -8.09
N GLU A 161 -6.97 -9.69 -9.24
CA GLU A 161 -6.52 -10.17 -10.54
C GLU A 161 -5.04 -9.79 -10.78
N ASP A 162 -4.64 -8.58 -10.43
CA ASP A 162 -3.23 -8.20 -10.52
C ASP A 162 -2.34 -9.04 -9.59
N ILE A 163 -2.82 -9.36 -8.37
CA ILE A 163 -2.06 -10.23 -7.46
C ILE A 163 -1.91 -11.64 -8.03
N ARG A 164 -2.97 -12.17 -8.66
CA ARG A 164 -2.90 -13.48 -9.35
C ARG A 164 -1.95 -13.44 -10.56
N ARG A 165 -1.91 -12.33 -11.31
CA ARG A 165 -0.94 -12.13 -12.39
C ARG A 165 0.49 -12.17 -11.86
N ALA A 166 0.78 -11.55 -10.71
CA ALA A 166 2.10 -11.65 -10.08
C ALA A 166 2.49 -13.09 -9.77
N ILE A 167 1.58 -13.89 -9.20
CA ILE A 167 1.80 -15.32 -8.94
C ILE A 167 2.00 -16.09 -10.26
N SER A 168 1.23 -15.75 -11.30
CA SER A 168 1.33 -16.38 -12.62
C SER A 168 2.68 -16.12 -13.28
N GLU A 169 3.21 -14.88 -13.21
CA GLU A 169 4.56 -14.55 -13.72
C GLU A 169 5.63 -15.45 -13.08
N ILE A 170 5.64 -15.54 -11.74
CA ILE A 170 6.60 -16.39 -11.02
C ILE A 170 6.40 -17.87 -11.36
N SER A 171 5.15 -18.33 -11.47
CA SER A 171 4.84 -19.72 -11.84
C SER A 171 5.30 -20.06 -13.27
N ASN A 172 5.23 -19.11 -14.20
CA ASN A 172 5.72 -19.28 -15.55
C ASN A 172 7.25 -19.39 -15.58
N LEU A 173 7.97 -18.54 -14.83
CA LEU A 173 9.42 -18.68 -14.65
C LEU A 173 9.81 -20.06 -14.12
N GLN A 174 9.08 -20.61 -13.15
CA GLN A 174 9.32 -21.97 -12.63
C GLN A 174 9.14 -23.07 -13.70
N LYS A 175 8.15 -22.92 -14.59
CA LYS A 175 7.94 -23.87 -15.70
C LYS A 175 9.04 -23.76 -16.75
N GLU A 176 9.52 -22.56 -17.02
CA GLU A 176 10.57 -22.30 -17.99
C GLU A 176 11.96 -22.67 -17.46
N GLN A 177 12.18 -22.64 -16.14
CA GLN A 177 13.43 -23.02 -15.49
C GLN A 177 13.98 -24.35 -15.99
N VAL A 178 13.14 -25.41 -15.99
CA VAL A 178 13.51 -26.76 -16.44
C VAL A 178 14.04 -26.77 -17.87
N LYS A 179 13.58 -25.83 -18.69
CA LYS A 179 13.94 -25.78 -20.12
C LYS A 179 15.20 -24.96 -20.39
N PHE A 180 15.42 -23.88 -19.64
CA PHE A 180 16.43 -22.88 -19.99
C PHE A 180 17.63 -22.84 -19.04
N GLU A 181 17.49 -23.26 -17.77
CA GLU A 181 18.55 -23.12 -16.78
C GLU A 181 19.79 -23.95 -17.09
N ASP A 182 19.63 -25.23 -17.41
CA ASP A 182 20.76 -26.09 -17.76
C ASP A 182 21.50 -25.56 -19.01
N GLN A 183 20.75 -25.13 -20.02
CA GLN A 183 21.33 -24.56 -21.23
C GLN A 183 22.11 -23.28 -20.95
N TYR A 184 21.60 -22.43 -20.06
CA TYR A 184 22.24 -21.20 -19.63
C TYR A 184 23.52 -21.48 -18.84
N LEU A 185 23.46 -22.32 -17.84
CA LEU A 185 24.61 -22.62 -16.97
C LEU A 185 25.74 -23.33 -17.74
N ASN A 186 25.43 -24.18 -18.71
CA ASN A 186 26.44 -24.88 -19.52
C ASN A 186 27.20 -23.98 -20.51
N GLN A 187 26.87 -22.70 -20.61
CA GLN A 187 27.64 -21.74 -21.42
C GLN A 187 28.90 -21.24 -20.73
N PHE A 188 29.01 -21.43 -19.40
CA PHE A 188 30.06 -20.89 -18.58
C PHE A 188 31.14 -21.96 -18.21
N ASP A 189 32.31 -21.49 -17.88
CA ASP A 189 33.32 -22.34 -17.21
C ASP A 189 32.86 -22.73 -15.80
N VAL A 190 33.49 -23.73 -15.20
CA VAL A 190 33.08 -24.34 -13.93
C VAL A 190 33.01 -23.34 -12.77
N GLN A 191 33.83 -22.30 -12.76
CA GLN A 191 33.86 -21.32 -11.68
C GLN A 191 32.71 -20.33 -11.84
N THR A 192 32.58 -19.74 -13.01
CA THR A 192 31.48 -18.82 -13.38
C THR A 192 30.11 -19.51 -13.30
N GLN A 193 30.04 -20.78 -13.72
CA GLN A 193 28.81 -21.59 -13.59
C GLN A 193 28.32 -21.69 -12.14
N LYS A 194 29.22 -21.86 -11.17
CA LYS A 194 28.86 -21.91 -9.76
C LYS A 194 28.36 -20.56 -9.26
N GLU A 195 28.98 -19.45 -9.68
CA GLU A 195 28.58 -18.09 -9.32
C GLU A 195 27.20 -17.78 -9.89
N GLU A 196 26.96 -18.07 -11.18
CA GLU A 196 25.67 -17.88 -11.83
C GLU A 196 24.56 -18.75 -11.21
N ALA A 197 24.88 -20.00 -10.85
CA ALA A 197 23.94 -20.87 -10.16
C ALA A 197 23.53 -20.30 -8.78
N LEU A 198 24.47 -19.73 -8.02
CA LEU A 198 24.17 -19.08 -6.73
C LEU A 198 23.30 -17.83 -6.93
N ILE A 199 23.58 -17.03 -7.96
CA ILE A 199 22.75 -15.87 -8.34
C ILE A 199 21.31 -16.31 -8.65
N LEU A 200 21.13 -17.35 -9.46
CA LEU A 200 19.80 -17.88 -9.79
C LEU A 200 19.05 -18.36 -8.54
N VAL A 201 19.72 -19.10 -7.64
CA VAL A 201 19.10 -19.54 -6.39
C VAL A 201 18.68 -18.35 -5.53
N GLY A 202 19.49 -17.29 -5.46
CA GLY A 202 19.14 -16.04 -4.77
C GLY A 202 17.91 -15.35 -5.38
N LEU A 203 17.82 -15.29 -6.71
CA LEU A 203 16.66 -14.77 -7.42
C LEU A 203 15.41 -15.63 -7.18
N TYR A 204 15.53 -16.97 -7.12
CA TYR A 204 14.40 -17.83 -6.77
C TYR A 204 13.91 -17.64 -5.34
N HIS A 205 14.81 -17.37 -4.38
CA HIS A 205 14.39 -16.98 -3.03
C HIS A 205 13.67 -15.63 -3.02
N THR A 206 14.12 -14.66 -3.81
CA THR A 206 13.42 -13.39 -4.01
C THR A 206 12.02 -13.60 -4.60
N SER A 207 11.89 -14.48 -5.61
CA SER A 207 10.59 -14.85 -6.19
C SER A 207 9.66 -15.50 -5.15
N LYS A 208 10.18 -16.33 -4.25
CA LYS A 208 9.40 -16.92 -3.14
C LYS A 208 8.91 -15.84 -2.17
N ALA A 209 9.74 -14.85 -1.84
CA ALA A 209 9.31 -13.73 -0.99
C ALA A 209 8.13 -12.96 -1.60
N LEU A 210 8.14 -12.75 -2.94
CA LEU A 210 7.01 -12.14 -3.64
C LEU A 210 5.77 -13.03 -3.59
N THR A 211 5.91 -14.34 -3.82
CA THR A 211 4.78 -15.29 -3.78
C THR A 211 4.13 -15.33 -2.40
N GLU A 212 4.91 -15.46 -1.32
CA GLU A 212 4.40 -15.45 0.06
C GLU A 212 3.68 -14.12 0.38
N THR A 213 4.21 -12.99 -0.11
CA THR A 213 3.54 -11.70 0.02
C THR A 213 2.23 -11.65 -0.76
N ALA A 214 2.20 -12.15 -1.99
CA ALA A 214 1.00 -12.23 -2.81
C ALA A 214 -0.09 -13.07 -2.16
N GLU A 215 0.27 -14.25 -1.63
CA GLU A 215 -0.65 -15.13 -0.90
C GLU A 215 -1.19 -14.45 0.37
N TYR A 216 -0.34 -13.72 1.10
CA TYR A 216 -0.79 -12.94 2.25
C TYR A 216 -1.78 -11.84 1.85
N LEU A 217 -1.54 -11.13 0.75
CA LEU A 217 -2.45 -10.07 0.28
C LEU A 217 -3.83 -10.62 -0.13
N ILE A 218 -3.91 -11.88 -0.57
CA ILE A 218 -5.18 -12.56 -0.91
C ILE A 218 -5.86 -13.13 0.34
N ASN A 219 -5.12 -13.90 1.14
CA ASN A 219 -5.69 -14.79 2.17
C ASN A 219 -5.62 -14.20 3.58
N GLY A 220 -4.86 -13.12 3.76
CA GLY A 220 -4.64 -12.50 5.06
C GLY A 220 -3.70 -13.30 5.96
N TYR A 221 -3.81 -13.04 7.25
CA TYR A 221 -2.92 -13.55 8.28
C TYR A 221 -3.07 -15.08 8.49
N ASN A 222 -1.93 -15.76 8.54
CA ASN A 222 -1.85 -17.14 8.98
C ASN A 222 -1.18 -17.20 10.37
N TYR A 223 -1.90 -17.65 11.40
CA TYR A 223 -1.40 -17.73 12.80
C TYR A 223 -0.12 -18.57 12.96
N LYS A 224 0.19 -19.45 12.01
CA LYS A 224 1.37 -20.31 12.07
C LYS A 224 2.64 -19.67 11.53
N LYS A 225 2.53 -18.61 10.71
CA LYS A 225 3.67 -17.94 10.08
C LYS A 225 3.48 -16.43 10.16
N ARG A 226 4.44 -15.74 10.77
CA ARG A 226 4.53 -14.29 10.66
C ARG A 226 5.13 -13.97 9.29
N ILE A 227 4.32 -13.37 8.43
CA ILE A 227 4.70 -13.06 7.04
C ILE A 227 6.00 -12.26 6.96
N ASP A 228 6.17 -11.26 7.83
CA ASP A 228 7.40 -10.45 7.88
C ASP A 228 8.67 -11.30 8.05
N ASN A 229 8.61 -12.33 8.92
CA ASN A 229 9.74 -13.22 9.17
C ASN A 229 10.00 -14.13 7.97
N VAL A 230 8.95 -14.63 7.32
CA VAL A 230 9.08 -15.52 6.15
C VAL A 230 9.71 -14.77 4.99
N VAL A 231 9.20 -13.57 4.69
CA VAL A 231 9.74 -12.70 3.63
C VAL A 231 11.19 -12.37 3.92
N ARG A 232 11.49 -11.90 5.15
CA ARG A 232 12.86 -11.58 5.56
C ARG A 232 13.81 -12.77 5.41
N GLN A 233 13.40 -13.96 5.86
CA GLN A 233 14.23 -15.16 5.73
C GLN A 233 14.61 -15.46 4.28
N HIS A 234 13.66 -15.37 3.34
CA HIS A 234 13.96 -15.58 1.93
C HIS A 234 14.90 -14.51 1.37
N ILE A 235 14.72 -13.25 1.74
CA ILE A 235 15.56 -12.14 1.30
C ILE A 235 16.99 -12.27 1.88
N ASP A 236 17.14 -12.62 3.16
CA ASP A 236 18.44 -12.80 3.79
C ASP A 236 19.22 -13.92 3.08
N ILE A 237 18.57 -15.06 2.78
CA ILE A 237 19.17 -16.14 1.98
C ILE A 237 19.58 -15.63 0.59
N ALA A 238 18.76 -14.84 -0.08
CA ALA A 238 19.07 -14.29 -1.40
C ALA A 238 20.32 -13.38 -1.35
N LEU A 239 20.41 -12.52 -0.35
CA LEU A 239 21.55 -11.63 -0.15
C LEU A 239 22.85 -12.37 0.20
N ASP A 240 22.76 -13.47 0.96
CA ASP A 240 23.90 -14.30 1.31
C ASP A 240 24.46 -15.07 0.09
N LEU A 241 23.60 -15.46 -0.83
CA LEU A 241 23.97 -16.19 -2.04
C LEU A 241 24.55 -15.30 -3.15
N ILE A 242 24.35 -13.99 -3.09
CA ILE A 242 24.80 -13.02 -4.11
C ILE A 242 25.79 -12.01 -3.48
N PRO A 243 27.00 -12.43 -3.09
CA PRO A 243 27.94 -11.55 -2.40
C PRO A 243 28.66 -10.55 -3.33
N SER A 244 28.82 -10.88 -4.60
CA SER A 244 29.70 -10.17 -5.55
C SER A 244 28.98 -9.10 -6.37
N ASP A 245 27.71 -9.27 -6.71
CA ASP A 245 26.95 -8.30 -7.48
C ASP A 245 26.27 -7.27 -6.57
N VAL A 246 26.96 -6.15 -6.34
CA VAL A 246 26.49 -5.06 -5.47
C VAL A 246 25.13 -4.52 -5.95
N ARG A 247 24.95 -4.37 -7.26
CA ARG A 247 23.76 -3.76 -7.82
C ARG A 247 22.53 -4.68 -7.72
N LEU A 248 22.70 -5.96 -7.97
CA LEU A 248 21.65 -6.95 -7.78
C LEU A 248 21.26 -7.06 -6.29
N ARG A 249 22.22 -6.97 -5.38
CA ARG A 249 21.96 -6.88 -3.93
C ARG A 249 21.13 -5.65 -3.56
N ASP A 250 21.42 -4.50 -4.18
CA ASP A 250 20.64 -3.28 -3.97
C ASP A 250 19.20 -3.47 -4.45
N PHE A 251 18.97 -4.07 -5.62
CA PHE A 251 17.63 -4.40 -6.10
C PHE A 251 16.88 -5.30 -5.10
N ILE A 252 17.50 -6.38 -4.63
CA ILE A 252 16.89 -7.29 -3.66
C ILE A 252 16.56 -6.57 -2.34
N SER A 253 17.44 -5.68 -1.89
CA SER A 253 17.24 -4.88 -0.68
C SER A 253 16.07 -3.89 -0.83
N ILE A 254 15.94 -3.28 -2.00
CA ILE A 254 14.80 -2.40 -2.34
C ILE A 254 13.50 -3.23 -2.39
N ILE A 255 13.51 -4.38 -3.08
CA ILE A 255 12.36 -5.30 -3.13
C ILE A 255 11.91 -5.68 -1.73
N ASN A 256 12.84 -6.00 -0.83
CA ASN A 256 12.49 -6.30 0.57
C ASN A 256 11.68 -5.16 1.21
N LYS A 257 12.13 -3.90 1.05
CA LYS A 257 11.42 -2.74 1.61
C LYS A 257 10.06 -2.53 0.97
N ASP A 258 9.95 -2.79 -0.33
CA ASP A 258 8.69 -2.74 -1.04
C ASP A 258 7.70 -3.79 -0.51
N LEU A 259 8.15 -5.03 -0.34
CA LEU A 259 7.32 -6.10 0.22
C LEU A 259 6.89 -5.80 1.65
N GLN A 260 7.79 -5.30 2.50
CA GLN A 260 7.47 -4.85 3.86
C GLN A 260 6.44 -3.70 3.85
N SER A 261 6.55 -2.78 2.89
CA SER A 261 5.58 -1.69 2.72
C SER A 261 4.22 -2.21 2.27
N LEU A 262 4.16 -3.13 1.31
CA LEU A 262 2.92 -3.76 0.86
C LEU A 262 2.21 -4.52 1.98
N ILE A 263 2.95 -5.27 2.81
CA ILE A 263 2.42 -5.96 3.99
C ILE A 263 1.87 -4.94 4.99
N ARG A 264 2.62 -3.89 5.29
CA ARG A 264 2.23 -2.83 6.23
C ARG A 264 0.99 -2.05 5.76
N HIS A 265 0.84 -1.83 4.46
CA HIS A 265 -0.29 -1.11 3.88
C HIS A 265 -1.53 -1.97 3.75
N SER A 266 -1.40 -3.28 3.77
CA SER A 266 -2.51 -4.23 3.61
C SER A 266 -3.60 -4.00 4.66
N ILE A 267 -4.86 -4.22 4.24
CA ILE A 267 -6.02 -4.24 5.15
C ILE A 267 -5.87 -5.29 6.26
N TRP A 268 -5.07 -6.34 6.03
CA TRP A 268 -4.81 -7.38 7.00
C TRP A 268 -3.89 -6.96 8.15
N ASN A 269 -3.13 -5.87 7.96
CA ASN A 269 -2.17 -5.42 8.96
C ASN A 269 -2.89 -4.76 10.16
N GLY A 270 -2.67 -5.31 11.35
CA GLY A 270 -3.27 -4.81 12.60
C GLY A 270 -4.72 -5.21 12.82
N THR A 271 -5.32 -6.01 11.94
CA THR A 271 -6.73 -6.43 12.03
C THR A 271 -6.89 -7.89 12.44
N ALA A 272 -5.79 -8.63 12.54
CA ALA A 272 -5.76 -10.09 12.61
C ALA A 272 -6.14 -10.71 13.96
N PHE A 273 -6.51 -9.92 14.97
CA PHE A 273 -6.66 -10.42 16.34
C PHE A 273 -7.97 -11.14 16.63
N GLN A 274 -8.97 -10.99 15.74
CA GLN A 274 -10.31 -11.56 15.99
C GLN A 274 -10.98 -12.05 14.70
N ASP A 275 -11.67 -13.18 14.77
CA ASP A 275 -12.34 -13.80 13.63
C ASP A 275 -13.37 -12.91 12.94
N GLN A 276 -14.06 -12.06 13.69
CA GLN A 276 -15.06 -11.13 13.15
C GLN A 276 -14.42 -10.01 12.32
N ILE A 277 -13.31 -9.44 12.80
CA ILE A 277 -12.54 -8.44 12.06
C ILE A 277 -11.97 -9.05 10.79
N LYS A 278 -11.49 -10.30 10.88
CA LYS A 278 -11.04 -11.05 9.71
C LYS A 278 -12.14 -11.18 8.65
N LYS A 279 -13.37 -11.50 9.03
CA LYS A 279 -14.52 -11.57 8.11
C LYS A 279 -14.80 -10.22 7.45
N LEU A 280 -14.71 -9.11 8.19
CA LEU A 280 -14.86 -7.78 7.62
C LEU A 280 -13.75 -7.49 6.60
N CYS A 281 -12.49 -7.82 6.91
CA CYS A 281 -11.38 -7.68 5.98
C CYS A 281 -11.56 -8.55 4.72
N GLU A 282 -12.02 -9.80 4.87
CA GLU A 282 -12.36 -10.70 3.76
C GLU A 282 -13.43 -10.08 2.87
N PHE A 283 -14.48 -9.53 3.46
CA PHE A 283 -15.55 -8.86 2.72
C PHE A 283 -15.04 -7.61 1.99
N LYS A 284 -14.30 -6.72 2.68
CA LYS A 284 -13.72 -5.50 2.08
C LYS A 284 -12.76 -5.84 0.94
N SER A 285 -11.87 -6.82 1.14
CA SER A 285 -10.91 -7.22 0.12
C SER A 285 -11.56 -7.84 -1.11
N SER A 286 -12.66 -8.58 -0.96
CA SER A 286 -13.46 -9.07 -2.09
C SER A 286 -14.10 -7.95 -2.92
N HIS A 287 -14.22 -6.75 -2.34
CA HIS A 287 -14.66 -5.51 -3.00
C HIS A 287 -13.50 -4.60 -3.42
N ASN A 288 -12.30 -5.16 -3.60
CA ASN A 288 -11.08 -4.48 -4.02
C ASN A 288 -10.55 -3.41 -3.03
N ILE A 289 -10.97 -3.43 -1.77
CA ILE A 289 -10.37 -2.63 -0.71
C ILE A 289 -9.25 -3.45 -0.07
N LEU A 290 -8.06 -3.39 -0.65
CA LEU A 290 -6.91 -4.23 -0.28
C LEU A 290 -5.95 -3.53 0.68
N GLU A 291 -6.03 -2.21 0.80
CA GLU A 291 -5.09 -1.41 1.58
C GLU A 291 -5.81 -0.39 2.46
N LEU A 292 -5.19 -0.12 3.59
CA LEU A 292 -5.57 0.98 4.47
C LEU A 292 -4.94 2.29 3.99
N LEU A 293 -5.72 3.37 4.02
CA LEU A 293 -5.20 4.71 3.75
C LEU A 293 -4.16 5.13 4.80
N PRO A 294 -3.20 6.02 4.47
CA PRO A 294 -2.19 6.50 5.42
C PRO A 294 -2.80 7.01 6.73
N SER A 295 -3.86 7.80 6.64
CA SER A 295 -4.60 8.35 7.78
C SER A 295 -5.25 7.27 8.65
N GLN A 296 -5.77 6.20 8.04
CA GLN A 296 -6.34 5.06 8.76
C GLN A 296 -5.25 4.29 9.53
N ARG A 297 -4.11 4.01 8.87
CA ARG A 297 -2.96 3.37 9.51
C ARG A 297 -2.42 4.19 10.69
N GLN A 298 -2.33 5.52 10.53
CA GLN A 298 -1.91 6.42 11.58
C GLN A 298 -2.87 6.39 12.77
N ALA A 299 -4.19 6.44 12.54
CA ALA A 299 -5.19 6.36 13.60
C ALA A 299 -5.08 5.03 14.37
N MET A 300 -4.88 3.91 13.68
CA MET A 300 -4.69 2.60 14.30
C MET A 300 -3.41 2.54 15.15
N GLN A 301 -2.31 3.12 14.67
CA GLN A 301 -1.05 3.22 15.43
C GLN A 301 -1.14 4.11 16.67
N GLN A 302 -2.06 5.07 16.68
CA GLN A 302 -2.32 5.97 17.82
C GLN A 302 -3.33 5.39 18.81
N ASN A 303 -3.45 4.07 18.88
CA ASN A 303 -4.30 3.34 19.82
C ASN A 303 -5.81 3.67 19.71
N LEU A 304 -6.31 3.96 18.50
CA LEU A 304 -7.75 4.16 18.30
C LEU A 304 -8.60 2.99 18.82
N PHE A 305 -8.05 1.78 18.81
CA PHE A 305 -8.72 0.54 19.25
C PHE A 305 -8.34 0.13 20.68
N ASP A 306 -7.86 1.07 21.50
CA ASP A 306 -7.64 0.81 22.92
C ASP A 306 -8.98 0.60 23.63
N VAL A 307 -9.24 -0.64 24.02
CA VAL A 307 -10.46 -1.05 24.73
C VAL A 307 -10.61 -0.48 26.13
N TYR A 308 -9.55 0.10 26.68
CA TYR A 308 -9.55 0.75 28.00
C TYR A 308 -9.77 2.27 27.91
N ALA A 309 -9.74 2.84 26.68
CA ALA A 309 -10.01 4.25 26.49
C ALA A 309 -11.50 4.55 26.65
N ASN A 310 -11.85 5.48 27.53
CA ASN A 310 -13.23 5.90 27.74
C ASN A 310 -13.77 6.72 26.55
N ALA A 311 -12.92 7.44 25.85
CA ALA A 311 -13.26 8.23 24.65
C ALA A 311 -12.03 8.41 23.77
N SER A 312 -12.24 8.44 22.44
CA SER A 312 -11.23 8.73 21.45
C SER A 312 -11.75 9.77 20.47
N ILE A 313 -10.93 10.76 20.14
CA ILE A 313 -11.25 11.78 19.15
C ILE A 313 -10.40 11.52 17.91
N VAL A 314 -11.05 11.34 16.76
CA VAL A 314 -10.40 11.10 15.47
C VAL A 314 -10.60 12.30 14.57
N GLN A 315 -9.56 13.08 14.34
CA GLN A 315 -9.58 14.21 13.42
C GLN A 315 -8.91 13.82 12.10
N MET A 316 -9.69 13.73 11.05
CA MET A 316 -9.26 13.32 9.71
C MET A 316 -9.97 14.14 8.63
N PRO A 317 -9.36 14.32 7.44
CA PRO A 317 -10.05 14.89 6.28
C PRO A 317 -11.33 14.13 5.91
N THR A 318 -12.25 14.78 5.23
CA THR A 318 -13.58 14.21 4.89
C THR A 318 -13.49 12.92 4.07
N SER A 319 -12.55 12.82 3.14
CA SER A 319 -12.37 11.64 2.27
C SER A 319 -11.36 10.60 2.80
N ALA A 320 -10.96 10.69 4.06
CA ALA A 320 -9.90 9.86 4.64
C ALA A 320 -10.36 8.49 5.14
N GLY A 321 -11.61 8.09 4.90
CA GLY A 321 -12.15 6.77 5.23
C GLY A 321 -12.49 6.59 6.71
N LYS A 322 -13.03 7.61 7.38
CA LYS A 322 -13.52 7.57 8.79
C LYS A 322 -14.50 6.41 9.04
N THR A 323 -15.43 6.20 8.11
CA THR A 323 -16.46 5.14 8.22
C THR A 323 -15.85 3.76 8.42
N MET A 324 -14.75 3.43 7.70
CA MET A 324 -14.07 2.15 7.85
C MET A 324 -13.45 1.97 9.25
N LEU A 325 -12.91 3.03 9.86
CA LEU A 325 -12.42 2.98 11.23
C LEU A 325 -13.56 2.77 12.24
N ALA A 326 -14.72 3.39 11.97
CA ALA A 326 -15.92 3.17 12.76
C ALA A 326 -16.40 1.71 12.66
N GLU A 327 -16.42 1.12 11.47
CA GLU A 327 -16.75 -0.28 11.26
C GLU A 327 -15.81 -1.22 12.04
N PHE A 328 -14.50 -0.99 12.01
CA PHE A 328 -13.56 -1.77 12.81
C PHE A 328 -13.85 -1.64 14.31
N ASN A 329 -14.18 -0.45 14.81
CA ASN A 329 -14.55 -0.23 16.21
C ASN A 329 -15.85 -0.95 16.59
N ILE A 330 -16.86 -0.91 15.73
CA ILE A 330 -18.12 -1.65 15.92
C ILE A 330 -17.84 -3.14 16.03
N VAL A 331 -17.10 -3.70 15.07
CA VAL A 331 -16.78 -5.12 15.05
C VAL A 331 -15.93 -5.52 16.26
N LEU A 332 -14.97 -4.70 16.67
CA LEU A 332 -14.16 -4.93 17.86
C LEU A 332 -15.03 -4.97 19.12
N THR A 333 -15.90 -3.98 19.31
CA THR A 333 -16.81 -3.89 20.44
C THR A 333 -17.71 -5.13 20.54
N LYS A 334 -18.31 -5.54 19.41
CA LYS A 334 -19.14 -6.75 19.33
C LYS A 334 -18.35 -8.04 19.56
N SER A 335 -17.09 -8.07 19.18
CA SER A 335 -16.21 -9.23 19.40
C SER A 335 -15.84 -9.40 20.88
N LEU A 336 -15.73 -8.29 21.61
CA LEU A 336 -15.45 -8.30 23.06
C LEU A 336 -16.71 -8.60 23.88
N ARG A 337 -17.86 -8.11 23.44
CA ARG A 337 -19.15 -8.26 24.09
C ARG A 337 -20.24 -8.52 23.07
N LYS A 338 -20.68 -9.79 22.93
CA LYS A 338 -21.62 -10.20 21.90
C LYS A 338 -22.97 -9.48 21.94
N ASP A 339 -23.45 -9.16 23.12
CA ASP A 339 -24.68 -8.43 23.40
C ASP A 339 -24.54 -6.89 23.34
N ALA A 340 -23.32 -6.39 23.05
CA ALA A 340 -23.06 -4.96 22.93
C ALA A 340 -23.96 -4.30 21.87
N LYS A 341 -24.60 -3.21 22.25
CA LYS A 341 -25.30 -2.31 21.34
C LYS A 341 -24.42 -1.12 20.98
N VAL A 342 -24.48 -0.68 19.74
CA VAL A 342 -23.72 0.46 19.23
C VAL A 342 -24.68 1.50 18.69
N VAL A 343 -24.48 2.76 19.05
CA VAL A 343 -25.22 3.90 18.49
C VAL A 343 -24.28 4.75 17.66
N TYR A 344 -24.64 4.94 16.38
CA TYR A 344 -23.93 5.79 15.44
C TYR A 344 -24.74 7.07 15.22
N VAL A 345 -24.18 8.20 15.64
CA VAL A 345 -24.87 9.50 15.60
C VAL A 345 -24.33 10.33 14.46
N VAL A 346 -25.22 10.86 13.64
CA VAL A 346 -24.91 11.76 12.51
C VAL A 346 -25.75 13.04 12.59
N PRO A 347 -25.22 14.19 12.12
CA PRO A 347 -25.88 15.48 12.36
C PRO A 347 -27.17 15.72 11.55
N SER A 348 -27.44 14.91 10.52
CA SER A 348 -28.61 15.16 9.67
C SER A 348 -29.29 13.87 9.21
N ARG A 349 -30.59 13.97 8.90
CA ARG A 349 -31.41 12.86 8.39
C ARG A 349 -30.89 12.29 7.06
N ALA A 350 -30.34 13.15 6.20
CA ALA A 350 -29.75 12.72 4.93
C ALA A 350 -28.55 11.79 5.19
N LEU A 351 -27.68 12.15 6.14
CA LEU A 351 -26.53 11.33 6.55
C LEU A 351 -26.96 10.04 7.25
N VAL A 352 -28.08 10.03 8.02
CA VAL A 352 -28.61 8.77 8.59
C VAL A 352 -28.84 7.74 7.49
N ASN A 353 -29.49 8.14 6.40
CA ASN A 353 -29.75 7.21 5.29
C ASN A 353 -28.47 6.72 4.64
N GLN A 354 -27.53 7.63 4.33
CA GLN A 354 -26.26 7.29 3.70
C GLN A 354 -25.46 6.32 4.58
N VAL A 355 -25.21 6.68 5.83
CA VAL A 355 -24.42 5.86 6.77
C VAL A 355 -25.10 4.53 7.05
N TYR A 356 -26.44 4.51 7.18
CA TYR A 356 -27.20 3.28 7.33
C TYR A 356 -26.95 2.31 6.17
N PHE A 357 -27.06 2.78 4.92
CA PHE A 357 -26.86 1.92 3.76
C PHE A 357 -25.43 1.41 3.67
N ASP A 358 -24.43 2.26 3.95
CA ASP A 358 -23.02 1.89 3.93
C ASP A 358 -22.72 0.84 5.02
N LEU A 359 -23.09 1.11 6.27
CA LEU A 359 -22.87 0.17 7.38
C LEU A 359 -23.66 -1.13 7.20
N ARG A 360 -24.91 -1.05 6.76
CA ARG A 360 -25.72 -2.24 6.53
C ARG A 360 -25.10 -3.14 5.47
N LYS A 361 -24.63 -2.57 4.35
CA LYS A 361 -23.98 -3.34 3.29
C LYS A 361 -22.80 -4.14 3.81
N ASP A 362 -21.94 -3.51 4.62
CA ASP A 362 -20.67 -4.08 5.02
C ASP A 362 -20.82 -4.98 6.26
N LEU A 363 -21.59 -4.54 7.26
CA LEU A 363 -21.74 -5.26 8.53
C LEU A 363 -22.74 -6.41 8.44
N SER A 364 -23.80 -6.32 7.62
CA SER A 364 -24.74 -7.44 7.44
C SER A 364 -24.08 -8.63 6.74
N ALA A 365 -23.07 -8.39 5.89
CA ALA A 365 -22.30 -9.44 5.25
C ALA A 365 -21.53 -10.32 6.25
N ILE A 366 -21.25 -9.79 7.45
CA ILE A 366 -20.58 -10.52 8.53
C ILE A 366 -21.51 -10.90 9.68
N GLY A 367 -22.83 -10.71 9.49
CA GLY A 367 -23.88 -11.19 10.38
C GLY A 367 -24.34 -10.20 11.44
N PHE A 368 -24.08 -8.89 11.29
CA PHE A 368 -24.58 -7.85 12.20
C PHE A 368 -25.85 -7.20 11.64
N ASN A 369 -26.79 -6.92 12.54
CA ASN A 369 -28.02 -6.25 12.20
C ASN A 369 -27.89 -4.73 12.43
N VAL A 370 -28.06 -3.96 11.34
CA VAL A 370 -27.96 -2.50 11.35
C VAL A 370 -29.33 -1.93 11.06
N GLU A 371 -29.82 -1.06 11.96
CA GLU A 371 -31.09 -0.35 11.80
C GLU A 371 -30.89 1.17 11.93
N ARG A 372 -31.87 1.94 11.49
CA ARG A 372 -31.86 3.40 11.56
C ARG A 372 -33.13 3.92 12.20
N THR A 373 -33.04 5.05 12.88
CA THR A 373 -34.24 5.75 13.34
C THR A 373 -34.94 6.44 12.16
N SER A 374 -36.24 6.23 12.03
CA SER A 374 -37.07 6.79 10.93
C SER A 374 -37.20 8.30 11.02
N SER A 375 -37.57 8.92 9.89
CA SER A 375 -37.75 10.35 9.77
C SER A 375 -39.14 10.86 10.22
N ALA A 376 -40.05 9.96 10.57
CA ALA A 376 -41.42 10.36 10.99
C ALA A 376 -41.37 11.18 12.30
N SER A 377 -42.11 12.27 12.32
CA SER A 377 -42.12 13.21 13.45
C SER A 377 -42.79 12.66 14.72
N GLU A 378 -43.52 11.58 14.59
CA GLU A 378 -44.17 10.85 15.67
C GLU A 378 -43.67 9.40 15.62
N ILE A 379 -43.37 8.81 16.77
CA ILE A 379 -42.96 7.42 16.85
C ILE A 379 -44.03 6.56 16.21
N ASP A 380 -43.72 6.02 15.03
CA ASP A 380 -44.55 4.95 14.46
C ASP A 380 -44.39 3.75 15.43
N PRO A 381 -45.48 3.19 15.96
CA PRO A 381 -45.41 2.00 16.81
C PRO A 381 -44.61 0.85 16.20
N THR A 382 -44.64 0.73 14.88
CA THR A 382 -43.84 -0.28 14.15
C THR A 382 -42.31 -0.05 14.24
N GLU A 383 -41.88 1.20 14.31
CA GLU A 383 -40.47 1.54 14.49
C GLU A 383 -39.99 1.22 15.89
N ALA A 384 -40.84 1.44 16.90
CA ALA A 384 -40.55 1.04 18.27
C ALA A 384 -40.37 -0.48 18.40
N ASP A 385 -41.17 -1.28 17.69
CA ASP A 385 -41.08 -2.72 17.67
C ASP A 385 -39.78 -3.22 16.98
N PHE A 386 -39.30 -2.55 15.92
CA PHE A 386 -38.05 -2.88 15.26
C PHE A 386 -36.81 -2.56 16.12
N LEU A 387 -36.83 -1.46 16.85
CA LEU A 387 -35.72 -1.06 17.74
C LEU A 387 -35.72 -1.87 19.06
N ILE A 388 -36.83 -2.50 19.41
CA ILE A 388 -36.97 -3.37 20.59
C ILE A 388 -36.52 -4.81 20.31
N ALA A 389 -36.36 -5.18 19.03
CA ALA A 389 -35.84 -6.50 18.67
C ALA A 389 -34.47 -6.71 19.31
N ASP A 390 -34.30 -7.81 20.06
CA ASP A 390 -33.06 -8.14 20.77
C ASP A 390 -31.86 -8.37 19.81
N ASP A 391 -32.09 -8.38 18.52
CA ASP A 391 -31.13 -8.69 17.48
C ASP A 391 -30.51 -7.45 16.78
N VAL A 392 -30.86 -6.22 17.22
CA VAL A 392 -30.24 -5.00 16.64
C VAL A 392 -28.88 -4.74 17.26
N ASP A 393 -27.85 -4.76 16.44
CA ASP A 393 -26.47 -4.55 16.84
C ASP A 393 -26.04 -3.07 16.75
N VAL A 394 -26.46 -2.38 15.69
CA VAL A 394 -26.08 -0.99 15.40
C VAL A 394 -27.28 -0.14 15.06
N ILE A 395 -27.45 0.98 15.73
CA ILE A 395 -28.52 1.96 15.51
C ILE A 395 -27.89 3.23 14.94
N VAL A 396 -28.35 3.68 13.75
CA VAL A 396 -27.94 4.96 13.16
C VAL A 396 -29.03 6.00 13.44
N SER A 397 -28.66 7.11 14.09
CA SER A 397 -29.62 8.12 14.56
C SER A 397 -29.10 9.56 14.40
N THR A 398 -30.01 10.53 14.44
CA THR A 398 -29.68 11.94 14.68
C THR A 398 -29.63 12.23 16.18
N PRO A 399 -28.92 13.32 16.61
CA PRO A 399 -28.88 13.72 18.03
C PRO A 399 -30.28 13.93 18.65
N GLU A 400 -31.21 14.55 17.90
CA GLU A 400 -32.56 14.84 18.39
C GLU A 400 -33.36 13.57 18.64
N LYS A 401 -33.25 12.59 17.74
CA LYS A 401 -33.92 11.30 17.90
C LYS A 401 -33.33 10.50 19.04
N LEU A 402 -31.99 10.50 19.14
CA LEU A 402 -31.29 9.84 20.25
C LEU A 402 -31.72 10.44 21.60
N ASP A 403 -31.76 11.77 21.74
CA ASP A 403 -32.23 12.45 22.96
C ASP A 403 -33.67 12.02 23.32
N LEU A 404 -34.55 11.92 22.32
CA LEU A 404 -35.92 11.45 22.53
C LEU A 404 -35.98 10.01 23.04
N LEU A 405 -35.17 9.09 22.48
CA LEU A 405 -35.09 7.70 22.92
C LEU A 405 -34.56 7.59 24.36
N ILE A 406 -33.54 8.38 24.70
CA ILE A 406 -32.95 8.41 26.06
C ILE A 406 -33.96 8.93 27.06
N ARG A 407 -34.64 10.05 26.79
CA ARG A 407 -35.66 10.63 27.70
C ARG A 407 -36.84 9.70 27.96
N ARG A 408 -37.14 8.83 27.02
CA ARG A 408 -38.20 7.82 27.15
C ARG A 408 -37.73 6.51 27.75
N SER A 409 -36.45 6.41 28.13
CA SER A 409 -35.83 5.16 28.63
C SER A 409 -36.12 3.99 27.70
N HIS A 410 -35.96 4.23 26.37
CA HIS A 410 -36.28 3.22 25.36
C HIS A 410 -35.28 2.07 25.44
N PRO A 411 -35.71 0.79 25.45
CA PRO A 411 -34.83 -0.38 25.61
C PRO A 411 -33.71 -0.47 24.58
N SER A 412 -33.89 0.10 23.38
CA SER A 412 -32.87 0.08 22.32
C SER A 412 -31.61 0.88 22.65
N VAL A 413 -31.70 1.84 23.57
CA VAL A 413 -30.57 2.69 24.01
C VAL A 413 -30.13 2.39 25.45
N GLU A 414 -30.71 1.37 26.07
CA GLU A 414 -30.21 0.80 27.31
C GLU A 414 -28.99 -0.10 27.01
N ASP A 415 -28.01 -0.12 27.88
CA ASP A 415 -26.79 -0.97 27.75
C ASP A 415 -25.95 -0.71 26.48
N VAL A 416 -25.97 0.50 25.92
CA VAL A 416 -25.11 0.88 24.80
C VAL A 416 -23.64 0.83 25.23
N SER A 417 -22.84 0.05 24.51
CA SER A 417 -21.43 -0.16 24.81
C SER A 417 -20.51 0.79 24.02
N LEU A 418 -20.97 1.32 22.89
CA LEU A 418 -20.20 2.24 22.06
C LEU A 418 -21.09 3.32 21.46
N PHE A 419 -20.71 4.56 21.64
CA PHE A 419 -21.24 5.71 20.90
C PHE A 419 -20.21 6.18 19.88
N ILE A 420 -20.61 6.27 18.61
CA ILE A 420 -19.82 6.87 17.55
C ILE A 420 -20.54 8.16 17.13
N ILE A 421 -19.86 9.28 17.23
CA ILE A 421 -20.40 10.60 16.89
C ILE A 421 -19.63 11.12 15.67
N ASP A 422 -20.29 11.12 14.51
CA ASP A 422 -19.71 11.62 13.27
C ASP A 422 -19.96 13.13 13.14
N GLU A 423 -19.01 13.82 12.51
CA GLU A 423 -19.04 15.30 12.35
C GLU A 423 -19.30 16.03 13.69
N ALA A 424 -18.61 15.60 14.76
CA ALA A 424 -18.80 16.08 16.12
C ALA A 424 -18.66 17.62 16.28
N HIS A 425 -17.98 18.29 15.33
CA HIS A 425 -17.86 19.75 15.31
C HIS A 425 -19.22 20.46 15.11
N THR A 426 -20.24 19.76 14.64
CA THR A 426 -21.59 20.34 14.46
C THR A 426 -22.42 20.35 15.75
N ILE A 427 -21.96 19.73 16.83
CA ILE A 427 -22.69 19.61 18.10
C ILE A 427 -22.60 20.93 18.92
N GLU A 428 -21.62 21.79 18.64
CA GLU A 428 -21.45 23.07 19.34
C GLU A 428 -22.39 24.19 18.83
N ASN A 429 -23.19 23.96 17.82
CA ASN A 429 -24.18 24.88 17.28
C ASN A 429 -25.61 24.31 17.52
#